data_25b19f0a117d0df0240f5c423ddca987
#
_entry.id   25b19f0a117d0df0240f5c423ddca987
#
_cell.length_a   1.000
_cell.length_b   1.000
_cell.length_c   1.000
_cell.angle_alpha   90.00
_cell.angle_beta   90.00
_cell.angle_gamma   90.00
#
_symmetry.space_group_name_H-M   'P 1'
#
loop_
_entity.id
_entity.type
_entity.pdbx_description
1 polymer ?
#
loop_
_entity_poly.entity_id
_entity_poly.type
_entity_poly.pdbx_seq_one_letter_code
_entity_poly.pdbx_strand_id
1 'polypeptide(L)'
;MIRVTYLSQEALPLSSDAVLGLLTQCHRNNTDRGLTGMLLFGKGTFLQTLEGEAEVVDGLMDKISRDPRHTGMKVLRREAITEQLYSQWSMGFERVTEKTLAEIPSLRNIGLRNFNPEYLSSHGEVIDTLLERHRAPHWDPLIRELDARDKLLAQLRGEIANEHMRSEMAALVLETVIEAAQNGRLDEAHVEICRSTLRSLR
;
A
#
# COMPACT_ATOMS: atom_id res chain seq x y z
N MET A 1 -17.45 23.29 -0.43
CA MET A 1 -16.29 22.39 -0.61
C MET A 1 -15.30 22.96 -1.61
N ILE A 2 -14.04 22.59 -1.51
CA ILE A 2 -12.98 22.96 -2.47
C ILE A 2 -12.21 21.72 -2.92
N ARG A 3 -11.54 21.87 -4.06
CA ARG A 3 -10.50 20.95 -4.56
C ARG A 3 -9.18 21.71 -4.64
N VAL A 4 -8.12 21.14 -4.09
CA VAL A 4 -6.76 21.66 -4.21
C VAL A 4 -5.88 20.62 -4.88
N THR A 5 -5.20 21.00 -5.95
CA THR A 5 -4.19 20.16 -6.63
C THR A 5 -2.83 20.80 -6.46
N TYR A 6 -1.86 20.03 -6.02
CA TYR A 6 -0.50 20.53 -5.78
C TYR A 6 0.56 19.49 -6.16
N LEU A 7 1.77 19.99 -6.34
CA LEU A 7 3.00 19.20 -6.51
C LEU A 7 3.91 19.41 -5.31
N SER A 8 4.67 18.40 -4.98
CA SER A 8 5.83 18.47 -4.08
C SER A 8 6.86 17.41 -4.45
N GLN A 9 8.06 17.53 -3.88
CA GLN A 9 9.11 16.53 -4.04
C GLN A 9 9.41 15.88 -2.69
N GLU A 10 9.84 14.63 -2.71
CA GLU A 10 10.40 13.99 -1.51
C GLU A 10 11.70 14.69 -1.10
N ALA A 11 11.84 15.00 0.17
CA ALA A 11 13.05 15.62 0.71
C ALA A 11 14.21 14.62 0.77
N LEU A 12 13.90 13.36 1.05
CA LEU A 12 14.81 12.22 1.03
C LEU A 12 14.09 11.02 0.41
N PRO A 13 14.80 10.13 -0.31
CA PRO A 13 14.18 8.94 -0.90
C PRO A 13 13.37 8.13 0.11
N LEU A 14 12.08 7.96 -0.15
CA LEU A 14 11.19 7.21 0.70
C LEU A 14 11.25 5.72 0.35
N SER A 15 11.43 4.88 1.37
CA SER A 15 11.27 3.45 1.21
C SER A 15 9.80 3.08 0.91
N SER A 16 9.58 1.91 0.33
CA SER A 16 8.20 1.42 0.08
C SER A 16 7.37 1.37 1.37
N ASP A 17 7.99 0.99 2.50
CA ASP A 17 7.33 0.93 3.80
C ASP A 17 6.99 2.33 4.33
N ALA A 18 7.85 3.32 4.10
CA ALA A 18 7.58 4.72 4.47
C ALA A 18 6.39 5.29 3.66
N VAL A 19 6.31 4.98 2.36
CA VAL A 19 5.16 5.36 1.52
C VAL A 19 3.88 4.68 2.03
N LEU A 20 3.93 3.39 2.32
CA LEU A 20 2.79 2.65 2.85
C LEU A 20 2.32 3.21 4.21
N GLY A 21 3.25 3.52 5.11
CA GLY A 21 2.95 4.17 6.38
C GLY A 21 2.29 5.53 6.21
N LEU A 22 2.77 6.35 5.25
CA LEU A 22 2.17 7.63 4.89
C LEU A 22 0.71 7.45 4.43
N LEU A 23 0.46 6.51 3.52
CA LEU A 23 -0.87 6.23 2.97
C LEU A 23 -1.84 5.75 4.04
N THR A 24 -1.40 4.84 4.91
CA THR A 24 -2.21 4.36 6.04
C THR A 24 -2.61 5.51 6.96
N GLN A 25 -1.66 6.42 7.26
CA GLN A 25 -1.92 7.61 8.05
C GLN A 25 -2.90 8.58 7.35
N CYS A 26 -2.71 8.80 6.03
CA CYS A 26 -3.60 9.64 5.23
C CYS A 26 -5.02 9.08 5.22
N HIS A 27 -5.17 7.79 4.93
CA HIS A 27 -6.49 7.13 4.89
C HIS A 27 -7.25 7.31 6.21
N ARG A 28 -6.60 7.00 7.33
CA ARG A 28 -7.18 7.14 8.67
C ARG A 28 -7.60 8.57 8.99
N ASN A 29 -6.71 9.54 8.73
CA ASN A 29 -6.94 10.94 9.07
C ASN A 29 -7.98 11.61 8.16
N ASN A 30 -8.07 11.19 6.90
CA ASN A 30 -8.96 11.80 5.91
C ASN A 30 -10.40 11.29 6.07
N THR A 31 -10.57 9.99 6.35
CA THR A 31 -11.90 9.40 6.60
C THR A 31 -12.64 10.17 7.70
N ASP A 32 -11.97 10.40 8.83
CA ASP A 32 -12.56 11.08 9.99
C ASP A 32 -12.94 12.56 9.72
N ARG A 33 -12.42 13.15 8.64
CA ARG A 33 -12.59 14.57 8.31
C ARG A 33 -13.40 14.81 7.05
N GLY A 34 -13.94 13.77 6.42
CA GLY A 34 -14.67 13.88 5.16
C GLY A 34 -13.81 14.37 3.99
N LEU A 35 -12.49 14.15 4.06
CA LEU A 35 -11.56 14.44 2.99
C LEU A 35 -11.47 13.27 2.03
N THR A 36 -11.42 13.57 0.75
CA THR A 36 -11.15 12.62 -0.32
C THR A 36 -10.02 13.11 -1.20
N GLY A 37 -9.49 12.27 -2.04
CA GLY A 37 -8.45 12.68 -2.97
C GLY A 37 -7.66 11.55 -3.60
N MET A 38 -6.69 11.94 -4.42
CA MET A 38 -5.80 11.04 -5.15
C MET A 38 -4.36 11.51 -5.02
N LEU A 39 -3.46 10.57 -4.73
CA LEU A 39 -2.02 10.78 -4.65
C LEU A 39 -1.32 9.95 -5.73
N LEU A 40 -0.61 10.63 -6.61
CA LEU A 40 0.26 10.02 -7.60
C LEU A 40 1.72 10.26 -7.18
N PHE A 41 2.52 9.21 -7.18
CA PHE A 41 3.93 9.28 -6.80
C PHE A 41 4.83 8.63 -7.85
N GLY A 42 5.81 9.36 -8.34
CA GLY A 42 6.78 8.85 -9.29
C GLY A 42 8.07 9.66 -9.28
N LYS A 43 9.20 8.99 -9.33
CA LYS A 43 10.53 9.60 -9.40
C LYS A 43 10.73 10.74 -8.39
N GLY A 44 10.32 10.52 -7.14
CA GLY A 44 10.47 11.52 -6.08
C GLY A 44 9.49 12.69 -6.13
N THR A 45 8.53 12.68 -7.06
CA THR A 45 7.53 13.73 -7.21
C THR A 45 6.17 13.21 -6.74
N PHE A 46 5.51 14.02 -5.91
CA PHE A 46 4.12 13.84 -5.51
C PHE A 46 3.24 14.79 -6.32
N LEU A 47 2.21 14.26 -6.96
CA LEU A 47 1.10 15.02 -7.50
C LEU A 47 -0.15 14.59 -6.72
N GLN A 48 -0.75 15.50 -5.98
CA GLN A 48 -1.90 15.19 -5.15
C GLN A 48 -3.05 16.15 -5.41
N THR A 49 -4.27 15.61 -5.39
CA THR A 49 -5.49 16.38 -5.29
C THR A 49 -6.22 16.03 -3.99
N LEU A 50 -6.78 17.03 -3.32
CA LEU A 50 -7.53 16.92 -2.08
C LEU A 50 -8.88 17.61 -2.26
N GLU A 51 -9.94 16.99 -1.74
CA GLU A 51 -11.31 17.50 -1.82
C GLU A 51 -11.97 17.46 -0.44
N GLY A 52 -12.74 18.49 -0.11
CA GLY A 52 -13.47 18.57 1.14
C GLY A 52 -13.90 19.99 1.51
N GLU A 53 -14.31 20.19 2.76
CA GLU A 53 -14.62 21.51 3.26
C GLU A 53 -13.35 22.39 3.28
N ALA A 54 -13.52 23.67 2.91
CA ALA A 54 -12.40 24.58 2.68
C ALA A 54 -11.45 24.66 3.89
N GLU A 55 -11.97 24.86 5.09
CA GLU A 55 -11.17 24.96 6.32
C GLU A 55 -10.39 23.68 6.62
N VAL A 56 -10.98 22.52 6.31
CA VAL A 56 -10.36 21.20 6.56
C VAL A 56 -9.23 20.95 5.57
N VAL A 57 -9.47 21.24 4.27
CA VAL A 57 -8.44 21.14 3.22
C VAL A 57 -7.30 22.09 3.48
N ASP A 58 -7.58 23.38 3.76
CA ASP A 58 -6.57 24.41 4.02
C ASP A 58 -5.74 24.02 5.26
N GLY A 59 -6.36 23.55 6.33
CA GLY A 59 -5.68 23.06 7.53
C GLY A 59 -4.80 21.83 7.30
N LEU A 60 -5.17 20.95 6.33
CA LEU A 60 -4.32 19.84 5.93
C LEU A 60 -3.15 20.33 5.07
N MET A 61 -3.39 21.24 4.13
CA MET A 61 -2.34 21.84 3.29
C MET A 61 -1.27 22.52 4.15
N ASP A 62 -1.66 23.24 5.19
CA ASP A 62 -0.75 23.84 6.17
C ASP A 62 0.14 22.81 6.88
N LYS A 63 -0.42 21.64 7.22
CA LYS A 63 0.35 20.55 7.83
C LYS A 63 1.33 19.93 6.85
N ILE A 64 0.89 19.67 5.61
CA ILE A 64 1.74 19.09 4.57
C ILE A 64 2.88 20.03 4.21
N SER A 65 2.63 21.35 4.16
CA SER A 65 3.67 22.35 3.84
C SER A 65 4.80 22.40 4.88
N ARG A 66 4.53 21.97 6.12
CA ARG A 66 5.51 21.92 7.23
C ARG A 66 6.08 20.51 7.43
N ASP A 67 5.63 19.52 6.69
CA ASP A 67 6.11 18.15 6.80
C ASP A 67 7.51 18.02 6.19
N PRO A 68 8.53 17.64 6.98
CA PRO A 68 9.91 17.56 6.50
C PRO A 68 10.14 16.51 5.41
N ARG A 69 9.17 15.64 5.18
CA ARG A 69 9.21 14.65 4.08
C ARG A 69 8.97 15.28 2.71
N HIS A 70 8.39 16.47 2.67
CA HIS A 70 8.06 17.21 1.46
C HIS A 70 8.94 18.46 1.30
N THR A 71 9.31 18.74 0.07
CA THR A 71 9.99 19.99 -0.32
C THR A 71 9.40 20.52 -1.61
N GLY A 72 9.61 21.84 -1.86
CA GLY A 72 9.19 22.45 -3.11
C GLY A 72 7.68 22.40 -3.38
N MET A 73 6.85 22.44 -2.33
CA MET A 73 5.41 22.39 -2.47
C MET A 73 4.88 23.56 -3.30
N LYS A 74 4.10 23.23 -4.34
CA LYS A 74 3.51 24.21 -5.26
C LYS A 74 2.04 23.88 -5.50
N VAL A 75 1.15 24.76 -5.06
CA VAL A 75 -0.27 24.68 -5.38
C VAL A 75 -0.46 25.06 -6.84
N LEU A 76 -1.06 24.19 -7.62
CA LEU A 76 -1.34 24.37 -9.04
C LEU A 76 -2.74 24.93 -9.26
N ARG A 77 -3.71 24.40 -8.51
CA ARG A 77 -5.12 24.79 -8.62
C ARG A 77 -5.77 24.78 -7.25
N ARG A 78 -6.67 25.72 -7.03
CA ARG A 78 -7.60 25.76 -5.91
C ARG A 78 -8.94 26.24 -6.44
N GLU A 79 -9.93 25.38 -6.43
CA GLU A 79 -11.23 25.63 -7.07
C GLU A 79 -12.39 25.26 -6.14
N ALA A 80 -13.49 26.00 -6.24
CA ALA A 80 -14.74 25.62 -5.58
C ALA A 80 -15.40 24.47 -6.32
N ILE A 81 -15.89 23.47 -5.60
CA ILE A 81 -16.57 22.30 -6.15
C ILE A 81 -17.93 22.09 -5.49
N THR A 82 -18.86 21.54 -6.24
CA THR A 82 -20.20 21.15 -5.75
C THR A 82 -20.25 19.68 -5.34
N GLU A 83 -19.36 18.85 -5.91
CA GLU A 83 -19.29 17.42 -5.64
C GLU A 83 -17.83 16.94 -5.62
N GLN A 84 -17.58 15.90 -4.84
CA GLN A 84 -16.28 15.24 -4.77
C GLN A 84 -16.16 14.22 -5.90
N LEU A 85 -15.11 14.30 -6.71
CA LEU A 85 -14.84 13.35 -7.80
C LEU A 85 -14.20 12.05 -7.29
N TYR A 86 -13.57 12.10 -6.12
CA TYR A 86 -12.89 10.97 -5.48
C TYR A 86 -13.63 10.49 -4.23
N SER A 87 -14.97 10.64 -4.21
CA SER A 87 -15.83 10.32 -3.04
C SER A 87 -15.75 8.87 -2.56
N GLN A 88 -15.28 7.98 -3.43
CA GLN A 88 -15.05 6.56 -3.08
C GLN A 88 -13.78 6.33 -2.24
N TRP A 89 -12.91 7.36 -2.10
CA TRP A 89 -11.59 7.22 -1.50
C TRP A 89 -11.30 8.33 -0.51
N SER A 90 -10.99 7.98 0.72
CA SER A 90 -10.36 8.93 1.64
C SER A 90 -8.95 9.35 1.17
N MET A 91 -8.24 8.45 0.43
CA MET A 91 -7.02 8.75 -0.33
C MET A 91 -6.71 7.60 -1.28
N GLY A 92 -6.93 7.79 -2.59
CA GLY A 92 -6.41 6.90 -3.62
C GLY A 92 -4.89 7.08 -3.79
N PHE A 93 -4.20 6.03 -4.22
CA PHE A 93 -2.75 6.09 -4.49
C PHE A 93 -2.39 5.32 -5.76
N GLU A 94 -1.52 5.90 -6.58
CA GLU A 94 -0.84 5.18 -7.65
C GLU A 94 0.64 5.54 -7.73
N ARG A 95 1.48 4.53 -7.90
CA ARG A 95 2.87 4.72 -8.28
C ARG A 95 2.97 4.89 -9.79
N VAL A 96 3.32 6.08 -10.24
CA VAL A 96 3.54 6.36 -11.66
C VAL A 96 4.84 5.73 -12.13
N THR A 97 4.74 4.89 -13.17
CA THR A 97 5.85 4.17 -13.80
C THR A 97 5.82 4.40 -15.31
N GLU A 98 6.87 3.97 -16.02
CA GLU A 98 6.86 3.98 -17.50
C GLU A 98 5.66 3.19 -18.05
N LYS A 99 5.32 2.07 -17.40
CA LYS A 99 4.15 1.26 -17.76
C LYS A 99 2.85 2.03 -17.59
N THR A 100 2.68 2.72 -16.46
CA THR A 100 1.51 3.56 -16.19
C THR A 100 1.29 4.60 -17.28
N LEU A 101 2.36 5.30 -17.66
CA LEU A 101 2.30 6.32 -18.72
C LEU A 101 2.01 5.71 -20.09
N ALA A 102 2.61 4.56 -20.41
CA ALA A 102 2.41 3.87 -21.68
C ALA A 102 0.97 3.32 -21.87
N GLU A 103 0.28 3.00 -20.78
CA GLU A 103 -1.12 2.53 -20.79
C GLU A 103 -2.12 3.66 -21.14
N ILE A 104 -1.71 4.92 -20.96
CA ILE A 104 -2.55 6.08 -21.29
C ILE A 104 -2.22 6.55 -22.71
N PRO A 105 -3.13 6.44 -23.68
CA PRO A 105 -2.82 6.73 -25.09
C PRO A 105 -2.20 8.10 -25.35
N SER A 106 -2.70 9.15 -24.66
CA SER A 106 -2.19 10.54 -24.80
C SER A 106 -0.83 10.76 -24.11
N LEU A 107 -0.40 9.87 -23.20
CA LEU A 107 0.83 10.01 -22.43
C LEU A 107 1.94 9.02 -22.87
N ARG A 108 1.70 8.17 -23.88
CA ARG A 108 2.65 7.14 -24.32
C ARG A 108 4.04 7.66 -24.71
N ASN A 109 4.10 8.92 -25.17
CA ASN A 109 5.35 9.55 -25.55
C ASN A 109 6.01 10.33 -24.41
N ILE A 110 5.38 10.35 -23.23
CA ILE A 110 5.88 11.03 -22.04
C ILE A 110 6.64 9.99 -21.22
N GLY A 111 7.97 10.14 -21.14
CA GLY A 111 8.76 9.28 -20.28
C GLY A 111 8.63 9.67 -18.81
N LEU A 112 8.86 8.72 -17.92
CA LEU A 112 8.81 8.95 -16.47
C LEU A 112 9.75 10.08 -16.00
N ARG A 113 10.80 10.39 -16.76
CA ARG A 113 11.68 11.54 -16.50
C ARG A 113 10.93 12.87 -16.49
N ASN A 114 9.83 12.97 -17.23
CA ASN A 114 8.99 14.16 -17.31
C ASN A 114 7.94 14.23 -16.17
N PHE A 115 7.82 13.19 -15.36
CA PHE A 115 7.02 13.25 -14.13
C PHE A 115 7.82 13.97 -13.04
N ASN A 116 7.92 15.29 -13.19
CA ASN A 116 8.63 16.20 -12.30
C ASN A 116 7.88 17.56 -12.21
N PRO A 117 8.11 18.36 -11.15
CA PRO A 117 7.35 19.59 -10.91
C PRO A 117 7.48 20.63 -12.01
N GLU A 118 8.64 20.73 -12.65
CA GLU A 118 8.89 21.71 -13.72
C GLU A 118 8.03 21.40 -14.94
N TYR A 119 8.10 20.15 -15.42
CA TYR A 119 7.32 19.71 -16.58
C TYR A 119 5.82 19.74 -16.29
N LEU A 120 5.38 19.14 -15.19
CA LEU A 120 3.96 19.06 -14.85
C LEU A 120 3.33 20.44 -14.61
N SER A 121 4.07 21.39 -14.04
CA SER A 121 3.55 22.77 -13.87
C SER A 121 3.26 23.47 -15.19
N SER A 122 3.93 23.07 -16.27
CA SER A 122 3.79 23.66 -17.60
C SER A 122 2.83 22.89 -18.50
N HIS A 123 2.41 21.69 -18.10
CA HIS A 123 1.59 20.76 -18.87
C HIS A 123 0.38 20.29 -18.06
N GLY A 124 -0.53 21.22 -17.82
CA GLY A 124 -1.76 20.97 -17.04
C GLY A 124 -2.63 19.84 -17.61
N GLU A 125 -2.64 19.68 -18.93
CA GLU A 125 -3.36 18.60 -19.62
C GLU A 125 -2.84 17.20 -19.24
N VAL A 126 -1.55 17.07 -18.94
CA VAL A 126 -0.95 15.82 -18.46
C VAL A 126 -1.48 15.50 -17.05
N ILE A 127 -1.56 16.51 -16.20
CA ILE A 127 -2.11 16.39 -14.84
C ILE A 127 -3.59 15.98 -14.92
N ASP A 128 -4.37 16.64 -15.77
CA ASP A 128 -5.79 16.35 -15.93
C ASP A 128 -5.99 14.91 -16.40
N THR A 129 -5.25 14.49 -17.41
CA THR A 129 -5.30 13.12 -17.94
C THR A 129 -4.94 12.09 -16.87
N LEU A 130 -3.90 12.33 -16.08
CA LEU A 130 -3.49 11.43 -15.01
C LEU A 130 -4.55 11.34 -13.91
N LEU A 131 -5.10 12.47 -13.47
CA LEU A 131 -6.11 12.51 -12.43
C LEU A 131 -7.46 11.98 -12.91
N GLU A 132 -7.83 12.21 -14.17
CA GLU A 132 -9.10 11.75 -14.75
C GLU A 132 -9.22 10.24 -14.83
N ARG A 133 -8.09 9.55 -15.09
CA ARG A 133 -8.01 8.09 -15.07
C ARG A 133 -8.52 7.49 -13.75
N HIS A 134 -8.37 8.21 -12.64
CA HIS A 134 -8.69 7.74 -11.28
C HIS A 134 -10.09 8.15 -10.78
N ARG A 135 -10.88 8.83 -11.60
CA ARG A 135 -12.28 9.16 -11.27
C ARG A 135 -13.23 7.96 -11.36
N ALA A 136 -12.81 6.88 -12.03
CA ALA A 136 -13.66 5.70 -12.22
C ALA A 136 -13.72 4.82 -10.96
N PRO A 137 -14.91 4.32 -10.56
CA PRO A 137 -15.12 3.59 -9.29
C PRO A 137 -14.39 2.24 -9.17
N HIS A 138 -13.72 1.79 -10.23
CA HIS A 138 -13.11 0.44 -10.27
C HIS A 138 -11.60 0.42 -10.05
N TRP A 139 -11.01 1.57 -9.71
CA TRP A 139 -9.57 1.70 -9.71
C TRP A 139 -9.06 2.05 -8.31
N ASP A 140 -8.76 1.05 -7.50
CA ASP A 140 -7.89 1.19 -6.33
C ASP A 140 -6.80 0.12 -6.34
N PRO A 141 -5.60 0.43 -6.90
CA PRO A 141 -4.48 -0.48 -6.85
C PRO A 141 -4.04 -0.76 -5.42
N LEU A 142 -4.20 0.23 -4.51
CA LEU A 142 -3.79 0.09 -3.11
C LEU A 142 -4.70 -0.88 -2.36
N ILE A 143 -6.02 -0.79 -2.54
CA ILE A 143 -6.95 -1.76 -1.94
C ILE A 143 -6.67 -3.16 -2.49
N ARG A 144 -6.44 -3.31 -3.80
CA ARG A 144 -6.05 -4.61 -4.38
C ARG A 144 -4.72 -5.11 -3.84
N GLU A 145 -3.73 -4.23 -3.66
CA GLU A 145 -2.44 -4.60 -3.10
C GLU A 145 -2.55 -4.94 -1.62
N LEU A 146 -3.34 -4.19 -0.84
CA LEU A 146 -3.64 -4.49 0.56
C LEU A 146 -4.40 -5.81 0.70
N ASP A 147 -5.45 -6.04 -0.10
CA ASP A 147 -6.18 -7.31 -0.12
C ASP A 147 -5.29 -8.49 -0.52
N ALA A 148 -4.41 -8.31 -1.50
CA ALA A 148 -3.45 -9.32 -1.91
C ALA A 148 -2.43 -9.62 -0.80
N ARG A 149 -1.94 -8.59 -0.12
CA ARG A 149 -1.02 -8.74 1.04
C ARG A 149 -1.71 -9.39 2.22
N ASP A 150 -2.94 -9.00 2.55
CA ASP A 150 -3.71 -9.59 3.64
C ASP A 150 -4.01 -11.07 3.38
N LYS A 151 -4.34 -11.44 2.15
CA LYS A 151 -4.50 -12.83 1.73
C LYS A 151 -3.19 -13.61 1.87
N LEU A 152 -2.07 -13.03 1.40
CA LEU A 152 -0.75 -13.66 1.54
C LEU A 152 -0.34 -13.82 2.99
N LEU A 153 -0.56 -12.80 3.83
CA LEU A 153 -0.28 -12.87 5.27
C LEU A 153 -1.15 -13.92 5.96
N ALA A 154 -2.42 -14.04 5.60
CA ALA A 154 -3.30 -15.09 6.13
C ALA A 154 -2.82 -16.49 5.72
N GLN A 155 -2.40 -16.66 4.46
CA GLN A 155 -1.83 -17.91 3.97
C GLN A 155 -0.54 -18.27 4.72
N LEU A 156 0.42 -17.35 4.82
CA LEU A 156 1.69 -17.57 5.52
C LEU A 156 1.49 -17.88 7.01
N ARG A 157 0.55 -17.21 7.67
CA ARG A 157 0.17 -17.54 9.05
C ARG A 157 -0.38 -18.96 9.17
N GLY A 158 -1.20 -19.39 8.21
CA GLY A 158 -1.72 -20.77 8.14
C GLY A 158 -0.60 -21.78 7.94
N GLU A 159 0.35 -21.51 7.06
CA GLU A 159 1.51 -22.38 6.82
C GLU A 159 2.39 -22.50 8.07
N ILE A 160 2.70 -21.36 8.73
CA ILE A 160 3.48 -21.34 9.98
C ILE A 160 2.75 -22.13 11.09
N ALA A 161 1.44 -21.97 11.24
CA ALA A 161 0.66 -22.70 12.23
C ALA A 161 0.68 -24.22 11.97
N ASN A 162 0.60 -24.63 10.69
CA ASN A 162 0.70 -26.04 10.31
C ASN A 162 2.09 -26.62 10.58
N GLU A 163 3.16 -25.88 10.25
CA GLU A 163 4.53 -26.30 10.54
C GLU A 163 4.80 -26.38 12.04
N HIS A 164 4.27 -25.45 12.81
CA HIS A 164 4.38 -25.47 14.27
C HIS A 164 3.68 -26.71 14.86
N MET A 165 2.46 -27.01 14.42
CA MET A 165 1.71 -28.21 14.84
C MET A 165 2.44 -29.49 14.47
N ARG A 166 3.03 -29.58 13.27
CA ARG A 166 3.85 -30.72 12.84
C ARG A 166 5.08 -30.89 13.72
N SER A 167 5.76 -29.80 14.04
CA SER A 167 6.94 -29.78 14.92
C SER A 167 6.59 -30.24 16.34
N GLU A 168 5.49 -29.75 16.91
CA GLU A 168 5.00 -30.17 18.23
C GLU A 168 4.64 -31.67 18.24
N MET A 169 3.98 -32.16 17.20
CA MET A 169 3.62 -33.59 17.09
C MET A 169 4.88 -34.47 17.00
N ALA A 170 5.89 -34.01 16.23
CA ALA A 170 7.16 -34.74 16.15
C ALA A 170 7.91 -34.77 17.50
N ALA A 171 7.91 -33.62 18.22
CA ALA A 171 8.51 -33.53 19.55
C ALA A 171 7.82 -34.50 20.53
N LEU A 172 6.50 -34.52 20.57
CA LEU A 172 5.72 -35.43 21.43
C LEU A 172 6.01 -36.91 21.15
N VAL A 173 6.10 -37.27 19.86
CA VAL A 173 6.44 -38.67 19.46
C VAL A 173 7.85 -39.01 19.92
N LEU A 174 8.82 -38.10 19.77
CA LEU A 174 10.19 -38.29 20.23
C LEU A 174 10.26 -38.46 21.75
N GLU A 175 9.57 -37.61 22.51
CA GLU A 175 9.49 -37.72 23.98
C GLU A 175 8.92 -39.06 24.41
N THR A 176 7.83 -39.51 23.78
CA THR A 176 7.21 -40.80 24.05
C THR A 176 8.18 -41.99 23.81
N VAL A 177 8.93 -41.94 22.72
CA VAL A 177 9.91 -42.97 22.37
C VAL A 177 11.11 -42.96 23.30
N ILE A 178 11.59 -41.78 23.67
CA ILE A 178 12.70 -41.64 24.65
C ILE A 178 12.29 -42.21 26.00
N GLU A 179 11.10 -41.88 26.48
CA GLU A 179 10.58 -42.38 27.75
C GLU A 179 10.42 -43.91 27.73
N ALA A 180 9.89 -44.47 26.64
CA ALA A 180 9.78 -45.94 26.46
C ALA A 180 11.16 -46.60 26.45
N ALA A 181 12.14 -46.02 25.79
CA ALA A 181 13.51 -46.53 25.74
C ALA A 181 14.18 -46.49 27.12
N GLN A 182 14.03 -45.41 27.87
CA GLN A 182 14.58 -45.25 29.24
C GLN A 182 14.00 -46.28 30.22
N ASN A 183 12.72 -46.66 30.01
CA ASN A 183 12.00 -47.63 30.84
C ASN A 183 12.15 -49.07 30.34
N GLY A 184 12.95 -49.33 29.31
CA GLY A 184 13.13 -50.66 28.72
C GLY A 184 11.86 -51.23 28.07
N ARG A 185 10.91 -50.40 27.67
CA ARG A 185 9.61 -50.77 27.08
C ARG A 185 9.50 -50.45 25.59
N LEU A 186 10.63 -50.21 24.93
CA LEU A 186 10.63 -49.95 23.50
C LEU A 186 10.17 -51.20 22.74
N ASP A 187 9.12 -51.02 21.91
CA ASP A 187 8.57 -52.11 21.11
C ASP A 187 8.37 -51.67 19.65
N GLU A 188 7.85 -52.59 18.83
CA GLU A 188 7.64 -52.36 17.39
C GLU A 188 6.59 -51.27 17.10
N ALA A 189 5.64 -51.04 18.02
CA ALA A 189 4.63 -49.99 17.90
C ALA A 189 5.26 -48.60 17.98
N HIS A 190 6.23 -48.40 18.83
CA HIS A 190 6.98 -47.14 18.92
C HIS A 190 7.76 -46.83 17.63
N VAL A 191 8.33 -47.85 17.01
CA VAL A 191 9.03 -47.70 15.72
C VAL A 191 8.06 -47.32 14.61
N GLU A 192 6.87 -47.94 14.59
CA GLU A 192 5.86 -47.61 13.55
C GLU A 192 5.28 -46.19 13.72
N ILE A 193 5.07 -45.73 14.96
CA ILE A 193 4.68 -44.33 15.24
C ILE A 193 5.73 -43.37 14.70
N CYS A 194 7.03 -43.62 14.97
CA CYS A 194 8.10 -42.79 14.40
C CYS A 194 8.08 -42.78 12.87
N ARG A 195 7.92 -43.94 12.23
CA ARG A 195 7.87 -44.02 10.76
C ARG A 195 6.67 -43.29 10.18
N SER A 196 5.50 -43.42 10.82
CA SER A 196 4.30 -42.71 10.41
C SER A 196 4.47 -41.19 10.52
N THR A 197 5.02 -40.72 11.64
CA THR A 197 5.32 -39.28 11.85
C THR A 197 6.32 -38.76 10.83
N LEU A 198 7.39 -39.51 10.56
CA LEU A 198 8.37 -39.12 9.53
C LEU A 198 7.77 -39.05 8.11
N ARG A 199 6.77 -39.91 7.80
CA ARG A 199 6.06 -39.82 6.51
C ARG A 199 5.16 -38.58 6.42
N SER A 200 4.56 -38.16 7.53
CA SER A 200 3.69 -36.95 7.58
C SER A 200 4.47 -35.63 7.57
N LEU A 201 5.77 -35.66 7.86
CA LEU A 201 6.66 -34.50 7.85
C LEU A 201 7.31 -34.25 6.48
N ARG A 202 7.19 -35.17 5.54
CA ARG A 202 7.66 -35.05 4.16
C ARG A 202 6.59 -34.50 3.25
#